data_1c827d5035bcff02d413540ac34ded42
#
_entry.id   1c827d5035bcff02d413540ac34ded42
#
_cell.length_a   1.000
_cell.length_b   1.000
_cell.length_c   1.000
_cell.angle_alpha   90.00
_cell.angle_beta   90.00
_cell.angle_gamma   90.00
#
_symmetry.space_group_name_H-M   'P 1'
#
loop_
_entity.id
_entity.type
_entity.pdbx_description
1 polymer ?
#
loop_
_entity_poly.entity_id
_entity_poly.type
_entity_poly.pdbx_seq_one_letter_code
_entity_poly.pdbx_strand_id
1 'polypeptide(L)'
;MNKNLPTFDPSMLGISRRQMLSRFGAGFGTLGLQQMLAKQATAAPQAASPLIPKAPHFAPKAKRIIQLFMPGGPSQVDTFDHKPLIEKYSGQRPELVDRKSLRNTKNGLMKSPFGFKQYGESGKWVSDIFPKVAEKVDELCFIHSMHTDIPEHAGAILMFNLGHIQAVRPSLGSWLVYGLGAETDNLPGFVAMSPHAQARGKAANYSNSFLPVSYTHLTLPTILLV
;
A
#
# COMPACT_ATOMS: atom_id res chain seq x y z
N MET A 1 -62.37 -0.44 -25.63
CA MET A 1 -62.12 -0.71 -24.20
C MET A 1 -61.59 0.52 -23.57
N ASN A 2 -62.46 1.31 -22.92
CA ASN A 2 -62.15 2.59 -22.33
C ASN A 2 -61.79 2.36 -20.84
N LYS A 3 -60.50 2.42 -20.46
CA LYS A 3 -60.09 2.31 -19.08
C LYS A 3 -59.89 3.71 -18.53
N ASN A 4 -60.94 4.29 -17.97
CA ASN A 4 -60.84 5.45 -17.11
C ASN A 4 -60.15 5.03 -15.81
N LEU A 5 -58.85 5.34 -15.70
CA LEU A 5 -58.15 5.30 -14.42
C LEU A 5 -58.69 6.48 -13.59
N PRO A 6 -59.03 6.27 -12.31
CA PRO A 6 -59.43 7.37 -11.42
C PRO A 6 -58.28 8.37 -11.29
N THR A 7 -58.56 9.60 -11.71
CA THR A 7 -57.64 10.72 -11.47
C THR A 7 -57.64 11.02 -9.97
N PHE A 8 -56.44 10.97 -9.35
CA PHE A 8 -56.26 11.32 -7.95
C PHE A 8 -56.61 12.79 -7.76
N ASP A 9 -57.62 13.08 -6.97
CA ASP A 9 -58.02 14.43 -6.59
C ASP A 9 -57.30 14.83 -5.29
N PRO A 10 -56.36 15.79 -5.36
CA PRO A 10 -55.63 16.25 -4.18
C PRO A 10 -56.48 16.95 -3.12
N SER A 11 -57.71 17.37 -3.47
CA SER A 11 -58.63 18.03 -2.51
C SER A 11 -59.19 17.06 -1.47
N MET A 12 -59.17 15.75 -1.71
CA MET A 12 -59.63 14.74 -0.74
C MET A 12 -58.72 14.60 0.47
N LEU A 13 -57.51 15.15 0.48
CA LEU A 13 -56.60 15.08 1.63
C LEU A 13 -56.85 16.16 2.67
N GLY A 14 -57.76 17.10 2.45
CA GLY A 14 -58.07 18.18 3.39
C GLY A 14 -56.88 19.09 3.76
N ILE A 15 -55.75 18.97 3.05
CA ILE A 15 -54.51 19.72 3.31
C ILE A 15 -54.19 20.56 2.06
N SER A 16 -54.15 21.89 2.23
CA SER A 16 -53.74 22.79 1.14
C SER A 16 -52.24 22.59 0.85
N ARG A 17 -51.83 22.89 -0.40
CA ARG A 17 -50.41 22.89 -0.80
C ARG A 17 -49.51 23.71 0.15
N ARG A 18 -50.03 24.80 0.63
CA ARG A 18 -49.33 25.69 1.58
C ARG A 18 -49.14 25.02 2.95
N GLN A 19 -50.17 24.30 3.43
CA GLN A 19 -50.09 23.55 4.66
C GLN A 19 -49.15 22.32 4.54
N MET A 20 -49.13 21.68 3.37
CA MET A 20 -48.19 20.59 3.10
C MET A 20 -46.74 21.10 3.11
N LEU A 21 -46.46 22.18 2.42
CA LEU A 21 -45.13 22.82 2.42
C LEU A 21 -44.70 23.30 3.81
N SER A 22 -45.60 23.89 4.58
CA SER A 22 -45.28 24.32 5.96
C SER A 22 -45.00 23.17 6.90
N ARG A 23 -45.72 22.06 6.77
CA ARG A 23 -45.48 20.84 7.57
C ARG A 23 -44.17 20.15 7.19
N PHE A 24 -43.86 20.06 5.88
CA PHE A 24 -42.57 19.55 5.45
C PHE A 24 -41.42 20.48 5.87
N GLY A 25 -41.55 21.79 5.71
CA GLY A 25 -40.55 22.77 6.12
C GLY A 25 -40.29 22.74 7.63
N ALA A 26 -41.33 22.63 8.43
CA ALA A 26 -41.20 22.49 9.91
C ALA A 26 -40.56 21.14 10.30
N GLY A 27 -40.89 20.05 9.60
CA GLY A 27 -40.31 18.72 9.86
C GLY A 27 -38.83 18.66 9.56
N PHE A 28 -38.40 19.15 8.39
CA PHE A 28 -36.99 19.18 8.03
C PHE A 28 -36.20 20.22 8.83
N GLY A 29 -36.78 21.35 9.14
CA GLY A 29 -36.19 22.38 9.99
C GLY A 29 -35.91 21.87 11.42
N THR A 30 -36.85 21.12 12.01
CA THR A 30 -36.64 20.54 13.32
C THR A 30 -35.61 19.42 13.34
N LEU A 31 -35.51 18.60 12.29
CA LEU A 31 -34.44 17.61 12.15
C LEU A 31 -33.08 18.25 12.01
N GLY A 32 -32.96 19.32 11.23
CA GLY A 32 -31.73 20.10 11.11
C GLY A 32 -31.33 20.78 12.42
N LEU A 33 -32.30 21.37 13.14
CA LEU A 33 -32.09 21.96 14.46
C LEU A 33 -31.72 20.92 15.52
N GLN A 34 -32.37 19.75 15.53
CA GLN A 34 -31.99 18.65 16.39
C GLN A 34 -30.56 18.17 16.16
N GLN A 35 -30.12 18.06 14.90
CA GLN A 35 -28.73 17.72 14.62
C GLN A 35 -27.75 18.81 15.07
N MET A 36 -28.09 20.08 14.92
CA MET A 36 -27.26 21.17 15.42
C MET A 36 -27.18 21.18 16.96
N LEU A 37 -28.30 21.01 17.62
CA LEU A 37 -28.35 20.94 19.08
C LEU A 37 -27.72 19.66 19.63
N ALA A 38 -27.87 18.52 18.96
CA ALA A 38 -27.19 17.27 19.31
C ALA A 38 -25.66 17.41 19.21
N LYS A 39 -25.16 18.16 18.24
CA LYS A 39 -23.71 18.48 18.17
C LYS A 39 -23.24 19.39 19.31
N GLN A 40 -24.10 20.23 19.87
CA GLN A 40 -23.78 21.05 21.04
C GLN A 40 -23.98 20.32 22.36
N ALA A 41 -24.96 19.39 22.45
CA ALA A 41 -25.25 18.63 23.65
C ALA A 41 -24.33 17.45 23.89
N THR A 42 -23.70 16.93 22.87
CA THR A 42 -22.65 15.92 22.96
C THR A 42 -21.30 16.55 22.70
N ALA A 43 -20.79 17.35 23.63
CA ALA A 43 -19.39 17.31 23.96
C ALA A 43 -19.13 15.94 24.66
N ALA A 44 -19.49 14.83 24.00
CA ALA A 44 -18.89 13.57 24.29
C ALA A 44 -17.36 13.81 24.19
N PRO A 45 -16.55 13.26 25.12
CA PRO A 45 -15.11 13.41 25.03
C PRO A 45 -14.75 13.06 23.60
N GLN A 46 -14.18 14.02 22.89
CA GLN A 46 -13.88 13.92 21.46
C GLN A 46 -13.18 12.60 21.28
N ALA A 47 -13.81 11.64 20.60
CA ALA A 47 -13.29 10.28 20.49
C ALA A 47 -11.85 10.43 20.06
N ALA A 48 -10.93 9.98 20.90
CA ALA A 48 -9.50 10.22 20.70
C ALA A 48 -9.18 9.82 19.26
N SER A 49 -8.52 10.72 18.52
CA SER A 49 -8.19 10.47 17.11
C SER A 49 -7.62 9.04 16.99
N PRO A 50 -8.10 8.21 16.06
CA PRO A 50 -7.55 6.86 15.88
C PRO A 50 -6.05 6.88 15.51
N LEU A 51 -5.52 8.06 15.19
CA LEU A 51 -4.13 8.31 14.82
C LEU A 51 -3.24 8.71 16.00
N ILE A 52 -3.78 8.85 17.22
CA ILE A 52 -2.95 9.15 18.39
C ILE A 52 -1.84 8.12 18.54
N PRO A 53 -0.59 8.55 18.83
CA PRO A 53 0.52 7.64 19.08
C PRO A 53 0.19 6.59 20.12
N LYS A 54 0.44 5.33 19.80
CA LYS A 54 0.19 4.17 20.67
C LYS A 54 1.50 3.63 21.21
N ALA A 55 1.50 3.18 22.45
CA ALA A 55 2.65 2.54 23.03
C ALA A 55 2.99 1.25 22.26
N PRO A 56 4.21 1.09 21.77
CA PRO A 56 4.63 -0.14 21.10
C PRO A 56 4.78 -1.28 22.11
N HIS A 57 4.64 -2.53 21.67
CA HIS A 57 4.81 -3.71 22.53
C HIS A 57 6.27 -3.89 22.99
N PHE A 58 7.23 -3.37 22.25
CA PHE A 58 8.66 -3.43 22.54
C PHE A 58 9.26 -2.04 22.42
N ALA A 59 10.34 -1.77 23.13
CA ALA A 59 11.04 -0.50 23.03
C ALA A 59 11.48 -0.24 21.57
N PRO A 60 11.03 0.85 20.94
CA PRO A 60 11.32 1.11 19.53
C PRO A 60 12.77 1.55 19.38
N LYS A 61 13.46 0.98 18.39
CA LYS A 61 14.79 1.42 17.96
C LYS A 61 14.72 2.43 16.80
N ALA A 62 13.67 2.37 16.00
CA ALA A 62 13.45 3.24 14.86
C ALA A 62 12.22 4.14 15.08
N LYS A 63 12.34 5.40 14.74
CA LYS A 63 11.22 6.38 14.78
C LYS A 63 10.52 6.54 13.45
N ARG A 64 11.21 6.26 12.34
CA ARG A 64 10.70 6.44 10.97
C ARG A 64 11.10 5.24 10.13
N ILE A 65 10.24 4.87 9.20
CA ILE A 65 10.45 3.77 8.26
C ILE A 65 10.39 4.35 6.85
N ILE A 66 11.42 4.09 6.07
CA ILE A 66 11.49 4.46 4.64
C ILE A 66 11.64 3.15 3.87
N GLN A 67 10.66 2.84 3.03
CA GLN A 67 10.70 1.68 2.14
C GLN A 67 11.13 2.13 0.74
N LEU A 68 12.34 1.79 0.34
CA LEU A 68 12.84 2.01 -1.02
C LEU A 68 12.53 0.77 -1.87
N PHE A 69 11.41 0.80 -2.54
CA PHE A 69 10.91 -0.34 -3.31
C PHE A 69 11.28 -0.22 -4.79
N MET A 70 11.89 -1.27 -5.32
CA MET A 70 12.25 -1.39 -6.74
C MET A 70 11.24 -2.32 -7.45
N PRO A 71 10.28 -1.78 -8.23
CA PRO A 71 9.26 -2.58 -8.93
C PRO A 71 9.90 -3.53 -9.94
N GLY A 72 9.49 -4.80 -9.90
CA GLY A 72 10.04 -5.84 -10.76
C GLY A 72 11.27 -6.53 -10.19
N GLY A 73 11.87 -5.96 -9.15
CA GLY A 73 13.00 -6.50 -8.40
C GLY A 73 14.33 -6.45 -9.17
N PRO A 74 15.43 -6.14 -8.51
CA PRO A 74 16.77 -6.36 -9.08
C PRO A 74 17.08 -7.85 -9.11
N SER A 75 17.95 -8.26 -10.03
CA SER A 75 18.50 -9.61 -10.02
C SER A 75 19.39 -9.79 -8.79
N GLN A 76 19.01 -10.66 -7.85
CA GLN A 76 19.77 -10.87 -6.62
C GLN A 76 21.19 -11.38 -6.91
N VAL A 77 21.36 -12.24 -7.93
CA VAL A 77 22.66 -12.81 -8.32
C VAL A 77 23.59 -11.81 -9.01
N ASP A 78 23.04 -10.67 -9.43
CA ASP A 78 23.80 -9.59 -10.04
C ASP A 78 24.06 -8.43 -9.09
N THR A 79 23.55 -8.50 -7.86
CA THR A 79 23.60 -7.38 -6.90
C THR A 79 24.28 -7.73 -5.57
N PHE A 80 23.69 -8.59 -4.76
CA PHE A 80 24.14 -8.86 -3.38
C PHE A 80 24.38 -10.34 -3.07
N ASP A 81 24.00 -11.24 -3.97
CA ASP A 81 24.11 -12.68 -3.75
C ASP A 81 25.08 -13.31 -4.76
N HIS A 82 26.38 -13.09 -4.54
CA HIS A 82 27.44 -13.60 -5.41
C HIS A 82 27.42 -15.13 -5.46
N LYS A 83 27.31 -15.68 -6.67
CA LYS A 83 27.26 -17.13 -6.94
C LYS A 83 28.40 -17.55 -7.86
N PRO A 84 29.58 -17.91 -7.33
CA PRO A 84 30.74 -18.30 -8.16
C PRO A 84 30.45 -19.50 -9.08
N LEU A 85 29.53 -20.40 -8.69
CA LEU A 85 29.15 -21.54 -9.52
C LEU A 85 28.40 -21.12 -10.79
N ILE A 86 27.67 -20.01 -10.78
CA ILE A 86 27.01 -19.48 -11.98
C ILE A 86 28.08 -19.04 -12.99
N GLU A 87 29.15 -18.43 -12.51
CA GLU A 87 30.27 -18.06 -13.37
C GLU A 87 30.97 -19.29 -13.94
N LYS A 88 31.30 -20.28 -13.08
CA LYS A 88 31.95 -21.53 -13.46
C LYS A 88 31.18 -22.31 -14.53
N TYR A 89 29.84 -22.37 -14.41
CA TYR A 89 28.97 -23.09 -15.33
C TYR A 89 28.28 -22.19 -16.35
N SER A 90 28.81 -21.00 -16.60
CA SER A 90 28.27 -20.08 -17.60
C SER A 90 28.22 -20.72 -18.99
N GLY A 91 27.11 -20.55 -19.68
CA GLY A 91 26.82 -21.19 -20.97
C GLY A 91 26.32 -22.63 -20.89
N GLN A 92 26.47 -23.29 -19.74
CA GLN A 92 26.00 -24.67 -19.54
C GLN A 92 24.57 -24.67 -18.99
N ARG A 93 23.82 -25.72 -19.31
CA ARG A 93 22.48 -25.94 -18.77
C ARG A 93 22.51 -27.10 -17.78
N PRO A 94 22.45 -26.85 -16.47
CA PRO A 94 22.42 -27.90 -15.47
C PRO A 94 21.16 -28.75 -15.61
N GLU A 95 21.29 -30.10 -15.47
CA GLU A 95 20.15 -31.01 -15.54
C GLU A 95 19.20 -30.88 -14.35
N LEU A 96 19.71 -30.40 -13.21
CA LEU A 96 19.00 -30.28 -11.92
C LEU A 96 18.14 -29.00 -11.77
N VAL A 97 17.99 -28.19 -12.80
CA VAL A 97 17.15 -26.99 -12.68
C VAL A 97 15.68 -27.41 -12.69
N ASP A 98 14.96 -27.13 -11.59
CA ASP A 98 13.52 -27.39 -11.51
C ASP A 98 12.80 -26.65 -12.64
N ARG A 99 12.20 -27.41 -13.54
CA ARG A 99 11.61 -26.92 -14.78
C ARG A 99 10.22 -26.30 -14.60
N LYS A 100 9.64 -26.38 -13.41
CA LYS A 100 8.25 -25.93 -13.20
C LYS A 100 8.04 -24.42 -13.41
N SER A 101 9.09 -23.62 -13.26
CA SER A 101 9.05 -22.17 -13.44
C SER A 101 9.75 -21.67 -14.71
N LEU A 102 10.46 -22.52 -15.42
CA LEU A 102 11.23 -22.10 -16.58
C LEU A 102 10.38 -22.17 -17.85
N ARG A 103 10.04 -21.02 -18.39
CA ARG A 103 9.74 -20.91 -19.82
C ARG A 103 10.89 -21.59 -20.57
N ASN A 104 10.59 -22.35 -21.63
CA ASN A 104 11.55 -23.08 -22.44
C ASN A 104 12.68 -22.18 -22.97
N THR A 105 13.61 -21.80 -22.11
CA THR A 105 14.82 -21.10 -22.51
C THR A 105 15.82 -22.14 -22.97
N LYS A 106 16.25 -22.08 -24.21
CA LYS A 106 17.30 -22.91 -24.75
C LYS A 106 18.70 -22.51 -24.24
N ASN A 107 18.79 -21.37 -23.57
CA ASN A 107 20.04 -20.76 -23.11
C ASN A 107 20.51 -21.37 -21.79
N GLY A 108 21.82 -21.44 -21.63
CA GLY A 108 22.45 -21.86 -20.37
C GLY A 108 22.48 -20.78 -19.30
N LEU A 109 23.15 -21.07 -18.19
CA LEU A 109 23.41 -20.08 -17.14
C LEU A 109 24.20 -18.92 -17.70
N MET A 110 23.89 -17.70 -17.23
CA MET A 110 24.60 -16.50 -17.60
C MET A 110 25.35 -15.97 -16.37
N LYS A 111 26.67 -15.82 -16.48
CA LYS A 111 27.44 -15.12 -15.44
C LYS A 111 27.01 -13.68 -15.33
N SER A 112 27.13 -13.12 -14.13
CA SER A 112 26.89 -11.69 -13.94
C SER A 112 27.83 -10.86 -14.83
N PRO A 113 27.32 -9.85 -15.55
CA PRO A 113 28.16 -8.90 -16.29
C PRO A 113 28.88 -7.91 -15.36
N PHE A 114 28.59 -7.92 -14.07
CA PHE A 114 29.11 -6.99 -13.08
C PHE A 114 30.16 -7.64 -12.19
N GLY A 115 31.13 -6.84 -11.76
CA GLY A 115 32.13 -7.26 -10.80
C GLY A 115 31.59 -7.32 -9.38
N PHE A 116 32.15 -8.23 -8.57
CA PHE A 116 31.83 -8.35 -7.16
C PHE A 116 33.07 -8.15 -6.32
N LYS A 117 32.92 -7.46 -5.19
CA LYS A 117 33.97 -7.32 -4.16
C LYS A 117 33.37 -7.53 -2.77
N GLN A 118 34.21 -7.90 -1.84
CA GLN A 118 33.85 -7.89 -0.42
C GLN A 118 34.06 -6.51 0.18
N TYR A 119 33.09 -6.09 1.00
CA TYR A 119 33.09 -4.78 1.64
C TYR A 119 32.83 -4.92 3.14
N GLY A 120 33.27 -3.92 3.88
CA GLY A 120 33.08 -3.81 5.32
C GLY A 120 33.84 -4.86 6.11
N GLU A 121 33.72 -4.79 7.44
CA GLU A 121 34.26 -5.79 8.35
C GLU A 121 33.53 -7.13 8.23
N SER A 122 32.23 -7.07 7.88
CA SER A 122 31.39 -8.25 7.67
C SER A 122 31.74 -9.05 6.40
N GLY A 123 32.59 -8.52 5.52
CA GLY A 123 33.02 -9.18 4.29
C GLY A 123 31.87 -9.50 3.31
N LYS A 124 30.83 -8.68 3.27
CA LYS A 124 29.67 -8.90 2.39
C LYS A 124 30.01 -8.66 0.93
N TRP A 125 29.57 -9.58 0.08
CA TRP A 125 29.70 -9.43 -1.37
C TRP A 125 28.69 -8.43 -1.89
N VAL A 126 29.16 -7.42 -2.60
CA VAL A 126 28.32 -6.42 -3.29
C VAL A 126 28.85 -6.20 -4.70
N SER A 127 27.94 -6.10 -5.62
CA SER A 127 28.20 -5.76 -7.01
C SER A 127 28.62 -4.30 -7.16
N ASP A 128 29.42 -4.02 -8.17
CA ASP A 128 29.85 -2.67 -8.55
C ASP A 128 28.72 -1.73 -9.02
N ILE A 129 27.51 -2.26 -9.22
CA ILE A 129 26.30 -1.45 -9.49
C ILE A 129 25.91 -0.56 -8.29
N PHE A 130 26.16 -1.02 -7.06
CA PHE A 130 25.74 -0.33 -5.83
C PHE A 130 26.91 0.13 -4.95
N PRO A 131 27.84 0.94 -5.46
CA PRO A 131 29.04 1.30 -4.71
C PRO A 131 28.73 2.06 -3.41
N LYS A 132 27.69 2.91 -3.40
CA LYS A 132 27.30 3.66 -2.21
C LYS A 132 26.59 2.80 -1.16
N VAL A 133 25.89 1.75 -1.56
CA VAL A 133 25.33 0.76 -0.64
C VAL A 133 26.46 -0.10 -0.06
N ALA A 134 27.45 -0.42 -0.87
CA ALA A 134 28.62 -1.19 -0.45
C ALA A 134 29.41 -0.51 0.68
N GLU A 135 29.45 0.82 0.72
CA GLU A 135 30.07 1.60 1.81
C GLU A 135 29.35 1.43 3.16
N LYS A 136 28.10 0.90 3.16
CA LYS A 136 27.20 0.80 4.32
C LYS A 136 26.86 -0.64 4.69
N VAL A 137 27.56 -1.63 4.18
CA VAL A 137 27.20 -3.06 4.34
C VAL A 137 27.15 -3.51 5.79
N ASP A 138 27.97 -2.95 6.66
CA ASP A 138 28.01 -3.32 8.07
C ASP A 138 26.80 -2.80 8.86
N GLU A 139 26.12 -1.79 8.31
CA GLU A 139 24.87 -1.25 8.85
C GLU A 139 23.64 -1.99 8.31
N LEU A 140 23.79 -2.95 7.37
CA LEU A 140 22.72 -3.60 6.66
C LEU A 140 22.52 -5.05 7.07
N CYS A 141 21.26 -5.47 7.13
CA CYS A 141 20.86 -6.86 7.24
C CYS A 141 20.40 -7.37 5.87
N PHE A 142 21.08 -8.38 5.33
CA PHE A 142 20.74 -9.01 4.05
C PHE A 142 19.93 -10.28 4.27
N ILE A 143 18.78 -10.37 3.62
CA ILE A 143 17.90 -11.55 3.64
C ILE A 143 17.93 -12.19 2.24
N HIS A 144 18.92 -13.04 1.98
CA HIS A 144 19.16 -13.60 0.66
C HIS A 144 18.12 -14.64 0.22
N SER A 145 17.49 -15.34 1.16
CA SER A 145 16.55 -16.45 0.88
C SER A 145 15.08 -16.02 0.82
N MET A 146 14.80 -14.72 0.80
CA MET A 146 13.43 -14.24 0.67
C MET A 146 12.91 -14.52 -0.75
N HIS A 147 11.76 -15.18 -0.85
CA HIS A 147 11.13 -15.53 -2.12
C HIS A 147 9.59 -15.40 -2.04
N THR A 148 8.96 -15.51 -3.17
CA THR A 148 7.50 -15.62 -3.29
C THR A 148 7.16 -16.77 -4.25
N ASP A 149 6.02 -17.41 -4.01
CA ASP A 149 5.50 -18.48 -4.90
C ASP A 149 4.86 -17.89 -6.18
N ILE A 150 4.79 -16.59 -6.29
CA ILE A 150 4.15 -15.89 -7.42
C ILE A 150 5.19 -15.52 -8.47
N PRO A 151 5.20 -16.19 -9.64
CA PRO A 151 6.20 -15.96 -10.67
C PRO A 151 5.96 -14.69 -11.51
N GLU A 152 4.81 -14.04 -11.33
CA GLU A 152 4.38 -12.88 -12.11
C GLU A 152 4.56 -11.59 -11.29
N HIS A 153 5.07 -10.53 -11.94
CA HIS A 153 5.41 -9.28 -11.26
C HIS A 153 4.26 -8.62 -10.49
N ALA A 154 3.06 -8.53 -11.07
CA ALA A 154 1.97 -7.79 -10.45
C ALA A 154 1.48 -8.48 -9.17
N GLY A 155 1.30 -9.80 -9.21
CA GLY A 155 0.93 -10.58 -8.04
C GLY A 155 2.03 -10.61 -6.98
N ALA A 156 3.30 -10.72 -7.40
CA ALA A 156 4.45 -10.69 -6.49
C ALA A 156 4.60 -9.32 -5.79
N ILE A 157 4.35 -8.22 -6.49
CA ILE A 157 4.36 -6.87 -5.91
C ILE A 157 3.25 -6.71 -4.87
N LEU A 158 2.03 -7.19 -5.17
CA LEU A 158 0.94 -7.20 -4.19
C LEU A 158 1.29 -8.05 -2.97
N MET A 159 1.83 -9.26 -3.19
CA MET A 159 2.27 -10.14 -2.10
C MET A 159 3.30 -9.43 -1.21
N PHE A 160 4.27 -8.73 -1.79
CA PHE A 160 5.29 -8.01 -1.02
C PHE A 160 4.70 -6.85 -0.20
N ASN A 161 3.80 -6.05 -0.79
CA ASN A 161 3.27 -4.86 -0.14
C ASN A 161 2.09 -5.14 0.81
N LEU A 162 1.28 -6.18 0.53
CA LEU A 162 0.03 -6.46 1.22
C LEU A 162 0.03 -7.82 1.93
N GLY A 163 1.01 -8.68 1.67
CA GLY A 163 1.02 -10.07 2.14
C GLY A 163 -0.06 -10.94 1.50
N HIS A 164 -0.58 -10.55 0.31
CA HIS A 164 -1.58 -11.31 -0.44
C HIS A 164 -1.53 -10.95 -1.93
N ILE A 165 -1.88 -11.89 -2.81
CA ILE A 165 -1.87 -11.70 -4.28
C ILE A 165 -3.01 -10.82 -4.79
N GLN A 166 -4.01 -10.59 -3.97
CA GLN A 166 -5.13 -9.69 -4.24
C GLN A 166 -5.10 -8.53 -3.24
N ALA A 167 -5.64 -7.39 -3.64
CA ALA A 167 -5.68 -6.18 -2.82
C ALA A 167 -6.78 -6.23 -1.73
N VAL A 168 -6.76 -7.29 -0.93
CA VAL A 168 -7.73 -7.56 0.14
C VAL A 168 -7.19 -7.32 1.54
N ARG A 169 -5.91 -6.93 1.64
CA ARG A 169 -5.26 -6.63 2.93
C ARG A 169 -4.68 -5.22 2.91
N PRO A 170 -4.59 -4.57 4.08
CA PRO A 170 -3.93 -3.29 4.20
C PRO A 170 -2.45 -3.35 3.84
N SER A 171 -1.92 -2.26 3.33
CA SER A 171 -0.50 -2.10 3.06
C SER A 171 0.33 -2.02 4.34
N LEU A 172 1.63 -2.26 4.22
CA LEU A 172 2.57 -2.12 5.35
C LEU A 172 2.43 -0.77 6.04
N GLY A 173 2.35 0.34 5.28
CA GLY A 173 2.20 1.67 5.84
C GLY A 173 0.89 1.84 6.60
N SER A 174 -0.23 1.32 6.07
CA SER A 174 -1.53 1.34 6.76
C SER A 174 -1.51 0.55 8.06
N TRP A 175 -0.84 -0.61 8.10
CA TRP A 175 -0.66 -1.41 9.30
C TRP A 175 0.19 -0.69 10.36
N LEU A 176 1.25 0.01 9.93
CA LEU A 176 2.11 0.77 10.84
C LEU A 176 1.33 1.92 11.50
N VAL A 177 0.58 2.68 10.72
CA VAL A 177 -0.25 3.77 11.26
C VAL A 177 -1.39 3.23 12.14
N TYR A 178 -1.99 2.10 11.78
CA TYR A 178 -2.99 1.44 12.61
C TYR A 178 -2.42 0.98 13.96
N GLY A 179 -1.25 0.36 13.95
CA GLY A 179 -0.61 -0.21 15.14
C GLY A 179 0.05 0.82 16.05
N LEU A 180 0.69 1.83 15.47
CA LEU A 180 1.54 2.78 16.21
C LEU A 180 0.97 4.20 16.27
N GLY A 181 -0.01 4.53 15.42
CA GLY A 181 -0.52 5.89 15.27
C GLY A 181 0.39 6.75 14.38
N ALA A 182 0.21 8.05 14.46
CA ALA A 182 0.99 9.06 13.76
C ALA A 182 1.58 10.07 14.76
N GLU A 183 2.78 10.54 14.51
CA GLU A 183 3.44 11.53 15.38
C GLU A 183 2.82 12.92 15.25
N THR A 184 2.06 13.19 14.17
CA THR A 184 1.47 14.50 13.90
C THR A 184 0.00 14.37 13.51
N ASP A 185 -0.79 15.38 13.85
CA ASP A 185 -2.20 15.48 13.46
C ASP A 185 -2.40 16.18 12.10
N ASN A 186 -1.38 16.90 11.63
CA ASN A 186 -1.45 17.76 10.46
C ASN A 186 -0.81 17.20 9.20
N LEU A 187 -0.08 16.08 9.34
CA LEU A 187 0.58 15.40 8.24
C LEU A 187 0.16 13.92 8.20
N PRO A 188 0.13 13.33 7.01
CA PRO A 188 -0.13 11.92 6.87
C PRO A 188 0.90 11.07 7.62
N GLY A 189 0.42 10.06 8.38
CA GLY A 189 1.30 9.08 9.03
C GLY A 189 1.98 8.13 8.05
N PHE A 190 1.42 7.98 6.84
CA PHE A 190 1.97 7.16 5.76
C PHE A 190 1.89 7.91 4.44
N VAL A 191 2.99 7.97 3.71
CA VAL A 191 3.10 8.60 2.38
C VAL A 191 3.70 7.61 1.41
N ALA A 192 3.02 7.33 0.31
CA ALA A 192 3.55 6.57 -0.81
C ALA A 192 3.86 7.51 -1.97
N MET A 193 5.07 7.44 -2.49
CA MET A 193 5.50 8.21 -3.65
C MET A 193 5.86 7.25 -4.78
N SER A 194 5.35 7.49 -5.98
CA SER A 194 5.68 6.72 -7.17
C SER A 194 5.99 7.67 -8.32
N PRO A 195 7.13 7.53 -8.99
CA PRO A 195 7.49 8.39 -10.13
C PRO A 195 6.61 8.13 -11.36
N HIS A 196 5.90 7.01 -11.39
CA HIS A 196 5.01 6.65 -12.48
C HIS A 196 3.64 6.26 -11.95
N ALA A 197 2.59 6.90 -12.48
CA ALA A 197 1.20 6.59 -12.16
C ALA A 197 0.78 5.13 -12.46
N GLN A 198 1.67 4.34 -13.06
CA GLN A 198 1.44 2.97 -13.52
C GLN A 198 2.36 1.93 -12.86
N ALA A 199 2.74 2.09 -11.60
CA ALA A 199 3.32 0.97 -10.88
C ALA A 199 2.37 -0.23 -11.02
N ARG A 200 2.88 -1.39 -11.47
CA ARG A 200 2.10 -2.62 -11.57
C ARG A 200 1.42 -2.89 -10.22
N GLY A 201 0.11 -3.08 -10.21
CA GLY A 201 -0.68 -3.13 -8.98
C GLY A 201 -1.31 -1.78 -8.57
N LYS A 202 -0.94 -0.67 -9.20
CA LYS A 202 -1.55 0.68 -9.04
C LYS A 202 -1.65 1.12 -7.57
N ALA A 203 -2.62 1.98 -7.26
CA ALA A 203 -2.92 2.45 -5.91
C ALA A 203 -3.27 1.32 -4.92
N ALA A 204 -3.69 0.15 -5.41
CA ALA A 204 -4.01 -1.00 -4.58
C ALA A 204 -2.84 -1.46 -3.70
N ASN A 205 -1.59 -1.30 -4.16
CA ASN A 205 -0.40 -1.65 -3.38
C ASN A 205 -0.25 -0.85 -2.07
N TYR A 206 -0.95 0.28 -1.96
CA TYR A 206 -0.82 1.21 -0.85
C TYR A 206 -2.16 1.45 -0.15
N SER A 207 -3.16 0.60 -0.41
CA SER A 207 -4.50 0.77 0.13
C SER A 207 -4.59 0.39 1.61
N ASN A 208 -5.63 0.93 2.25
CA ASN A 208 -6.04 0.55 3.61
C ASN A 208 -6.91 -0.70 3.64
N SER A 209 -7.41 -1.15 2.46
CA SER A 209 -8.34 -2.26 2.35
C SER A 209 -9.53 -2.14 3.33
N PHE A 210 -9.65 -3.03 4.33
CA PHE A 210 -10.71 -3.03 5.33
C PHE A 210 -10.46 -2.08 6.51
N LEU A 211 -9.27 -1.46 6.62
CA LEU A 211 -9.03 -0.44 7.64
C LEU A 211 -9.70 0.88 7.25
N PRO A 212 -10.11 1.71 8.23
CA PRO A 212 -10.62 3.05 7.96
C PRO A 212 -9.69 3.89 7.10
N VAL A 213 -10.25 4.80 6.31
CA VAL A 213 -9.51 5.67 5.38
C VAL A 213 -8.47 6.53 6.09
N SER A 214 -8.67 6.85 7.36
CA SER A 214 -7.70 7.60 8.18
C SER A 214 -6.33 6.94 8.28
N TYR A 215 -6.22 5.64 8.01
CA TYR A 215 -4.96 4.89 8.02
C TYR A 215 -4.30 4.80 6.64
N THR A 216 -4.90 5.39 5.61
CA THR A 216 -4.23 5.58 4.33
C THR A 216 -3.91 7.03 4.13
N HIS A 217 -2.85 7.29 3.43
CA HIS A 217 -2.69 8.59 2.85
C HIS A 217 -2.21 8.57 1.42
N LEU A 218 -2.97 9.37 0.70
CA LEU A 218 -2.64 10.14 -0.48
C LEU A 218 -1.33 9.73 -1.16
N THR A 219 -1.51 9.03 -2.25
CA THR A 219 -0.61 9.20 -3.37
C THR A 219 -0.63 10.69 -3.70
N LEU A 220 0.40 11.41 -3.33
CA LEU A 220 0.62 12.72 -3.93
C LEU A 220 0.67 12.49 -5.44
N PRO A 221 -0.14 13.18 -6.23
CA PRO A 221 0.02 13.15 -7.67
C PRO A 221 1.48 13.47 -7.94
N THR A 222 2.08 12.72 -8.82
CA THR A 222 3.42 12.99 -9.32
C THR A 222 3.47 14.44 -9.70
N ILE A 223 4.19 15.25 -8.94
CA ILE A 223 4.57 16.58 -9.39
C ILE A 223 5.54 16.30 -10.53
N LEU A 224 5.04 16.39 -11.74
CA LEU A 224 5.87 16.54 -12.92
C LEU A 224 6.62 17.87 -12.72
N LEU A 225 7.80 17.77 -12.14
CA LEU A 225 8.80 18.82 -12.31
C LEU A 225 9.30 18.67 -13.74
N VAL A 226 8.81 19.53 -14.60
CA VAL A 226 9.35 19.83 -15.91
C VAL A 226 10.70 20.49 -15.74
#